data_f31e200eb4dcd0a3c2ff0635ccb7d616
#
_entry.id   f31e200eb4dcd0a3c2ff0635ccb7d616
#
_cell.length_a   1.000
_cell.length_b   1.000
_cell.length_c   1.000
_cell.angle_alpha   90.00
_cell.angle_beta   90.00
_cell.angle_gamma   90.00
#
_symmetry.space_group_name_H-M   'P 1'
#
loop_
_entity.id
_entity.type
_entity.pdbx_description
1 polymer ?
#
loop_
_entity_poly.entity_id
_entity_poly.type
_entity_poly.pdbx_seq_one_letter_code
_entity_poly.pdbx_strand_id
1 'polypeptide(L)'
;IWCRCLSEVPQMKKKLLIVSHALELGGAERSLIGLLNAFDFEKYDVDLFLLRHEGELMREIPSAVNLLPEIRAYTVLARPIKRTLKEGHFILSMARLAGKMAAAKYNRIHKYTDSDVALEYSHKYTCPFMPKIQSNEVYDLAISFLTPHYFVDRKVHAKRKIAWIHTDYSRIQVNIASETAMWKNYDYIASISDAVTENFLSVFPMFKEKIILIENILPEEFVKKQANEFLVDKEMNAKGIKILSIGRFCKAKNFDNVPEICQRIRERGMDITWYLIGFGRDEELIKRKIAEANMQEYVKILGKKDNP
;
A
#
# COMPACT_ATOMS: atom_id res chain seq x y z
N ILE A 1 -15.60 47.19 35.52
CA ILE A 1 -14.98 46.72 34.27
C ILE A 1 -14.40 45.31 34.53
N TRP A 2 -15.23 44.29 34.37
CA TRP A 2 -14.80 42.88 34.48
C TRP A 2 -14.59 42.36 33.08
N CYS A 3 -13.30 42.34 32.60
CA CYS A 3 -12.91 41.53 31.45
C CYS A 3 -12.98 40.06 31.87
N ARG A 4 -14.01 39.34 31.42
CA ARG A 4 -14.01 37.89 31.42
C ARG A 4 -12.94 37.41 30.43
N CYS A 5 -11.79 37.04 30.95
CA CYS A 5 -10.93 36.07 30.26
C CYS A 5 -11.66 34.73 30.27
N LEU A 6 -12.42 34.46 29.24
CA LEU A 6 -12.80 33.12 28.90
C LEU A 6 -11.50 32.44 28.45
N SER A 7 -10.81 31.81 29.38
CA SER A 7 -9.80 30.80 29.03
C SER A 7 -10.54 29.70 28.26
N GLU A 8 -10.31 29.66 26.96
CA GLU A 8 -10.71 28.49 26.16
C GLU A 8 -10.09 27.27 26.83
N VAL A 9 -10.94 26.41 27.39
CA VAL A 9 -10.48 25.11 27.88
C VAL A 9 -9.83 24.41 26.70
N PRO A 10 -8.54 24.04 26.77
CA PRO A 10 -7.89 23.38 25.64
C PRO A 10 -8.69 22.13 25.30
N GLN A 11 -9.32 22.11 24.14
CA GLN A 11 -10.04 20.93 23.67
C GLN A 11 -9.01 19.81 23.52
N MET A 12 -9.13 18.76 24.33
CA MET A 12 -8.20 17.62 24.25
C MET A 12 -8.20 17.08 22.82
N LYS A 13 -7.03 16.98 22.21
CA LYS A 13 -6.84 16.43 20.88
C LYS A 13 -7.37 14.99 20.85
N LYS A 14 -7.95 14.61 19.71
CA LYS A 14 -8.36 13.22 19.48
C LYS A 14 -7.14 12.40 19.09
N LYS A 15 -7.02 11.21 19.68
CA LYS A 15 -5.92 10.27 19.39
C LYS A 15 -6.26 9.36 18.25
N LEU A 16 -5.44 9.38 17.21
CA LEU A 16 -5.59 8.55 16.02
C LEU A 16 -4.41 7.57 15.90
N LEU A 17 -4.68 6.35 15.49
CA LEU A 17 -3.64 5.37 15.13
C LEU A 17 -3.83 4.97 13.67
N ILE A 18 -2.75 5.04 12.90
CA ILE A 18 -2.70 4.49 11.55
C ILE A 18 -1.71 3.32 11.54
N VAL A 19 -2.15 2.19 11.00
CA VAL A 19 -1.33 0.98 10.88
C VAL A 19 -1.13 0.67 9.40
N SER A 20 0.14 0.53 8.98
CA SER A 20 0.52 0.14 7.63
C SER A 20 1.71 -0.82 7.64
N HIS A 21 2.12 -1.33 6.46
CA HIS A 21 3.18 -2.34 6.40
C HIS A 21 4.58 -1.73 6.47
N ALA A 22 4.96 -0.95 5.48
CA ALA A 22 6.25 -0.25 5.34
C ALA A 22 6.00 0.96 4.43
N LEU A 23 7.02 1.79 4.21
CA LEU A 23 6.92 2.97 3.34
C LEU A 23 7.85 2.86 2.13
N GLU A 24 7.69 1.77 1.37
CA GLU A 24 8.37 1.56 0.10
C GLU A 24 7.80 2.48 -1.00
N LEU A 25 8.40 2.48 -2.19
CA LEU A 25 7.87 3.23 -3.33
C LEU A 25 6.64 2.54 -3.91
N GLY A 26 5.46 3.03 -3.55
CA GLY A 26 4.18 2.52 -4.02
C GLY A 26 3.09 3.60 -3.99
N GLY A 27 1.99 3.35 -4.73
CA GLY A 27 0.86 4.30 -4.79
C GLY A 27 0.12 4.43 -3.46
N ALA A 28 -0.08 3.32 -2.76
CA ALA A 28 -0.72 3.32 -1.44
C ALA A 28 0.15 4.02 -0.40
N GLU A 29 1.47 3.80 -0.43
CA GLU A 29 2.42 4.42 0.48
C GLU A 29 2.51 5.93 0.25
N ARG A 30 2.50 6.38 -1.02
CA ARG A 30 2.41 7.82 -1.35
C ARG A 30 1.10 8.44 -0.88
N SER A 31 -0.02 7.71 -1.03
CA SER A 31 -1.32 8.15 -0.51
C SER A 31 -1.32 8.23 1.03
N LEU A 32 -0.61 7.31 1.71
CA LEU A 32 -0.43 7.40 3.16
C LEU A 32 0.32 8.68 3.56
N ILE A 33 1.42 9.01 2.87
CA ILE A 33 2.13 10.27 3.11
C ILE A 33 1.21 11.47 2.84
N GLY A 34 0.39 11.44 1.79
CA GLY A 34 -0.62 12.46 1.51
C GLY A 34 -1.63 12.60 2.65
N LEU A 35 -2.17 11.49 3.13
CA LEU A 35 -3.09 11.47 4.27
C LEU A 35 -2.45 12.04 5.54
N LEU A 36 -1.20 11.64 5.85
CA LEU A 36 -0.48 12.13 7.03
C LEU A 36 -0.26 13.65 6.98
N ASN A 37 -0.01 14.22 5.80
CA ASN A 37 0.15 15.67 5.62
C ASN A 37 -1.18 16.44 5.66
N ALA A 38 -2.31 15.77 5.50
CA ALA A 38 -3.63 16.42 5.50
C ALA A 38 -4.25 16.57 6.90
N PHE A 39 -3.65 15.98 7.95
CA PHE A 39 -4.17 16.09 9.30
C PHE A 39 -3.95 17.49 9.90
N ASP A 40 -4.97 17.98 10.59
CA ASP A 40 -4.90 19.16 11.46
C ASP A 40 -4.33 18.74 12.82
N PHE A 41 -3.02 18.91 12.99
CA PHE A 41 -2.31 18.54 14.22
C PHE A 41 -2.65 19.40 15.43
N GLU A 42 -3.41 20.49 15.26
CA GLU A 42 -3.98 21.23 16.40
C GLU A 42 -5.16 20.47 17.02
N LYS A 43 -5.84 19.63 16.24
CA LYS A 43 -7.03 18.84 16.67
C LYS A 43 -6.74 17.37 16.92
N TYR A 44 -5.68 16.83 16.29
CA TYR A 44 -5.40 15.40 16.29
C TYR A 44 -3.95 15.10 16.71
N ASP A 45 -3.80 14.13 17.61
CA ASP A 45 -2.54 13.45 17.88
C ASP A 45 -2.51 12.17 17.05
N VAL A 46 -1.57 12.06 16.11
CA VAL A 46 -1.50 10.97 15.14
C VAL A 46 -0.30 10.08 15.43
N ASP A 47 -0.59 8.85 15.83
CA ASP A 47 0.39 7.78 15.94
C ASP A 47 0.42 6.98 14.63
N LEU A 48 1.61 6.68 14.12
CA LEU A 48 1.84 5.79 12.98
C LEU A 48 2.56 4.53 13.44
N PHE A 49 1.96 3.37 13.23
CA PHE A 49 2.60 2.09 13.44
C PHE A 49 2.85 1.39 12.11
N LEU A 50 4.12 1.18 11.81
CA LEU A 50 4.55 0.41 10.65
C LEU A 50 4.99 -0.98 11.11
N LEU A 51 4.60 -2.03 10.36
CA LEU A 51 5.06 -3.39 10.65
C LEU A 51 6.58 -3.50 10.48
N ARG A 52 7.18 -2.64 9.61
CA ARG A 52 8.62 -2.51 9.41
C ARG A 52 8.98 -1.05 9.16
N HIS A 53 10.04 -0.57 9.77
CA HIS A 53 10.62 0.74 9.51
C HIS A 53 11.57 0.66 8.30
N GLU A 54 10.99 0.43 7.12
CA GLU A 54 11.72 0.26 5.87
C GLU A 54 11.02 1.03 4.74
N GLY A 55 11.80 1.46 3.76
CA GLY A 55 11.33 2.10 2.54
C GLY A 55 11.78 3.55 2.39
N GLU A 56 11.81 3.99 1.15
CA GLU A 56 12.34 5.29 0.73
C GLU A 56 11.47 6.46 1.23
N LEU A 57 10.17 6.21 1.44
CA LEU A 57 9.23 7.24 1.90
C LEU A 57 9.23 7.46 3.42
N MET A 58 10.05 6.71 4.19
CA MET A 58 10.19 6.92 5.64
C MET A 58 10.61 8.35 5.99
N ARG A 59 11.45 8.96 5.18
CA ARG A 59 11.95 10.34 5.36
C ARG A 59 10.87 11.41 5.12
N GLU A 60 9.75 11.03 4.50
CA GLU A 60 8.65 11.94 4.17
C GLU A 60 7.55 11.96 5.24
N ILE A 61 7.70 11.21 6.33
CA ILE A 61 6.76 11.26 7.46
C ILE A 61 6.81 12.66 8.07
N PRO A 62 5.65 13.34 8.18
CA PRO A 62 5.60 14.66 8.83
C PRO A 62 6.13 14.60 10.27
N SER A 63 6.92 15.60 10.70
CA SER A 63 7.51 15.64 12.03
C SER A 63 6.50 15.71 13.18
N ALA A 64 5.26 16.12 12.88
CA ALA A 64 4.16 16.15 13.85
C ALA A 64 3.52 14.78 14.08
N VAL A 65 3.81 13.78 13.25
CA VAL A 65 3.35 12.39 13.39
C VAL A 65 4.28 11.65 14.35
N ASN A 66 3.71 11.00 15.36
CA ASN A 66 4.45 10.17 16.28
C ASN A 66 4.64 8.75 15.67
N LEU A 67 5.83 8.49 15.12
CA LEU A 67 6.19 7.16 14.63
C LEU A 67 6.46 6.23 15.81
N LEU A 68 5.58 5.25 16.03
CA LEU A 68 5.72 4.27 17.10
C LEU A 68 6.89 3.31 16.83
N PRO A 69 7.57 2.83 17.86
CA PRO A 69 8.69 1.92 17.70
C PRO A 69 8.29 0.61 17.02
N GLU A 70 9.21 0.08 16.22
CA GLU A 70 9.05 -1.23 15.57
C GLU A 70 8.93 -2.35 16.60
N ILE A 71 7.95 -3.21 16.43
CA ILE A 71 7.79 -4.42 17.26
C ILE A 71 8.28 -5.62 16.46
N ARG A 72 9.37 -6.25 16.89
CA ARG A 72 10.03 -7.38 16.19
C ARG A 72 9.08 -8.49 15.72
N ALA A 73 8.04 -8.79 16.51
CA ALA A 73 7.06 -9.81 16.15
C ALA A 73 6.35 -9.51 14.82
N TYR A 74 6.08 -8.26 14.50
CA TYR A 74 5.41 -7.87 13.25
C TYR A 74 6.33 -7.90 12.04
N THR A 75 7.63 -7.67 12.22
CA THR A 75 8.60 -7.66 11.12
C THR A 75 8.79 -9.04 10.46
N VAL A 76 8.44 -10.12 11.16
CA VAL A 76 8.60 -11.50 10.66
C VAL A 76 7.74 -11.80 9.43
N LEU A 77 6.64 -11.05 9.22
CA LEU A 77 5.69 -11.32 8.14
C LEU A 77 6.30 -11.17 6.75
N ALA A 78 7.22 -10.23 6.57
CA ALA A 78 7.89 -9.98 5.29
C ALA A 78 9.19 -10.79 5.11
N ARG A 79 9.64 -11.50 6.15
CA ARG A 79 10.89 -12.26 6.12
C ARG A 79 10.67 -13.72 5.73
N PRO A 80 11.63 -14.41 5.11
CA PRO A 80 11.54 -15.84 4.86
C PRO A 80 11.35 -16.62 6.17
N ILE A 81 10.46 -17.63 6.19
CA ILE A 81 10.15 -18.43 7.41
C ILE A 81 11.41 -19.06 8.03
N LYS A 82 12.35 -19.53 7.19
CA LYS A 82 13.64 -20.07 7.67
C LYS A 82 14.45 -19.06 8.48
N ARG A 83 14.46 -17.79 8.05
CA ARG A 83 15.14 -16.69 8.75
C ARG A 83 14.42 -16.37 10.07
N THR A 84 13.10 -16.28 10.05
CA THR A 84 12.26 -16.04 11.23
C THR A 84 12.51 -17.11 12.32
N LEU A 85 12.65 -18.38 11.90
CA LEU A 85 12.97 -19.49 12.81
C LEU A 85 14.36 -19.32 13.43
N LYS A 86 15.39 -18.97 12.64
CA LYS A 86 16.75 -18.72 13.13
C LYS A 86 16.83 -17.52 14.09
N GLU A 87 15.96 -16.54 13.95
CA GLU A 87 15.86 -15.37 14.82
C GLU A 87 15.09 -15.65 16.14
N GLY A 88 14.68 -16.91 16.38
CA GLY A 88 14.04 -17.35 17.64
C GLY A 88 12.51 -17.20 17.67
N HIS A 89 11.86 -16.80 16.58
CA HIS A 89 10.41 -16.66 16.51
C HIS A 89 9.71 -17.98 16.17
N PHE A 90 9.90 -19.02 16.97
CA PHE A 90 9.40 -20.38 16.71
C PHE A 90 7.88 -20.44 16.51
N ILE A 91 7.11 -19.88 17.44
CA ILE A 91 5.64 -19.90 17.39
C ILE A 91 5.13 -19.19 16.14
N LEU A 92 5.65 -18.00 15.83
CA LEU A 92 5.27 -17.24 14.64
C LEU A 92 5.66 -17.94 13.34
N SER A 93 6.82 -18.60 13.32
CA SER A 93 7.28 -19.41 12.18
C SER A 93 6.35 -20.59 11.93
N MET A 94 5.94 -21.29 12.98
CA MET A 94 4.99 -22.40 12.88
C MET A 94 3.60 -21.93 12.46
N ALA A 95 3.12 -20.81 13.02
CA ALA A 95 1.85 -20.19 12.62
C ALA A 95 1.86 -19.79 11.14
N ARG A 96 2.95 -19.19 10.65
CA ARG A 96 3.13 -18.86 9.22
C ARG A 96 3.16 -20.09 8.34
N LEU A 97 3.83 -21.15 8.77
CA LEU A 97 3.88 -22.41 8.03
C LEU A 97 2.48 -23.03 7.94
N ALA A 98 1.75 -23.09 9.08
CA ALA A 98 0.37 -23.56 9.10
C ALA A 98 -0.55 -22.74 8.19
N GLY A 99 -0.44 -21.39 8.21
CA GLY A 99 -1.16 -20.49 7.32
C GLY A 99 -0.84 -20.76 5.85
N LYS A 100 0.45 -20.93 5.50
CA LYS A 100 0.88 -21.26 4.14
C LYS A 100 0.31 -22.61 3.66
N MET A 101 0.33 -23.63 4.50
CA MET A 101 -0.22 -24.96 4.17
C MET A 101 -1.74 -24.89 3.99
N ALA A 102 -2.44 -24.18 4.89
CA ALA A 102 -3.88 -23.96 4.80
C ALA A 102 -4.27 -23.19 3.52
N ALA A 103 -3.53 -22.14 3.17
CA ALA A 103 -3.71 -21.38 1.95
C ALA A 103 -3.48 -22.24 0.69
N ALA A 104 -2.41 -23.04 0.67
CA ALA A 104 -2.13 -23.95 -0.44
C ALA A 104 -3.25 -25.00 -0.61
N LYS A 105 -3.76 -25.54 0.50
CA LYS A 105 -4.92 -26.46 0.47
C LYS A 105 -6.17 -25.77 -0.07
N TYR A 106 -6.47 -24.56 0.42
CA TYR A 106 -7.61 -23.76 -0.02
C TYR A 106 -7.54 -23.47 -1.53
N ASN A 107 -6.40 -22.93 -1.99
CA ASN A 107 -6.17 -22.61 -3.40
C ASN A 107 -6.31 -23.85 -4.30
N ARG A 108 -5.80 -25.01 -3.87
CA ARG A 108 -5.94 -26.27 -4.61
C ARG A 108 -7.40 -26.70 -4.73
N ILE A 109 -8.19 -26.61 -3.67
CA ILE A 109 -9.61 -26.99 -3.66
C ILE A 109 -10.41 -26.08 -4.58
N HIS A 110 -10.13 -24.76 -4.55
CA HIS A 110 -10.86 -23.74 -5.33
C HIS A 110 -10.24 -23.49 -6.72
N LYS A 111 -9.15 -24.22 -7.06
CA LYS A 111 -8.39 -24.06 -8.33
C LYS A 111 -7.89 -22.63 -8.56
N TYR A 112 -7.51 -21.95 -7.48
CA TYR A 112 -6.95 -20.60 -7.53
C TYR A 112 -5.49 -20.65 -7.98
N THR A 113 -5.13 -19.81 -8.95
CA THR A 113 -3.77 -19.72 -9.50
C THR A 113 -3.03 -18.45 -9.10
N ASP A 114 -3.77 -17.36 -8.85
CA ASP A 114 -3.23 -16.05 -8.43
C ASP A 114 -4.15 -15.49 -7.34
N SER A 115 -3.85 -15.79 -6.07
CA SER A 115 -4.72 -15.46 -4.95
C SER A 115 -3.97 -14.78 -3.80
N ASP A 116 -4.67 -13.91 -3.08
CA ASP A 116 -4.18 -13.24 -1.88
C ASP A 116 -4.40 -14.05 -0.59
N VAL A 117 -4.98 -15.27 -0.70
CA VAL A 117 -5.25 -16.14 0.45
C VAL A 117 -4.00 -16.45 1.26
N ALA A 118 -2.83 -16.57 0.62
CA ALA A 118 -1.58 -16.84 1.31
C ALA A 118 -1.13 -15.64 2.19
N LEU A 119 -1.32 -14.43 1.74
CA LEU A 119 -1.05 -13.21 2.49
C LEU A 119 -2.05 -13.07 3.64
N GLU A 120 -3.33 -13.20 3.36
CA GLU A 120 -4.41 -13.16 4.35
C GLU A 120 -4.16 -14.18 5.47
N TYR A 121 -3.88 -15.45 5.12
CA TYR A 121 -3.67 -16.51 6.11
C TYR A 121 -2.38 -16.31 6.90
N SER A 122 -1.33 -15.75 6.32
CA SER A 122 -0.12 -15.39 7.06
C SER A 122 -0.45 -14.44 8.22
N HIS A 123 -1.26 -13.41 7.98
CA HIS A 123 -1.69 -12.47 9.01
C HIS A 123 -2.69 -13.12 9.99
N LYS A 124 -3.68 -13.83 9.50
CA LYS A 124 -4.72 -14.49 10.29
C LYS A 124 -4.13 -15.48 11.31
N TYR A 125 -3.23 -16.35 10.86
CA TYR A 125 -2.66 -17.40 11.69
C TYR A 125 -1.61 -16.87 12.68
N THR A 126 -0.90 -15.79 12.35
CA THR A 126 0.08 -15.19 13.27
C THR A 126 -0.56 -14.23 14.26
N CYS A 127 -1.66 -13.60 13.90
CA CYS A 127 -2.32 -12.57 14.70
C CYS A 127 -2.57 -13.00 16.17
N PRO A 128 -3.02 -14.22 16.52
CA PRO A 128 -3.21 -14.62 17.92
C PRO A 128 -1.94 -14.48 18.76
N PHE A 129 -0.77 -14.71 18.17
CA PHE A 129 0.53 -14.73 18.84
C PHE A 129 1.28 -13.40 18.79
N MET A 130 0.72 -12.40 18.10
CA MET A 130 1.28 -11.05 18.06
C MET A 130 0.97 -10.29 19.33
N PRO A 131 1.88 -9.45 19.86
CA PRO A 131 1.60 -8.55 20.97
C PRO A 131 0.55 -7.51 20.56
N LYS A 132 -0.06 -6.87 21.54
CA LYS A 132 -0.92 -5.69 21.31
C LYS A 132 -0.08 -4.50 20.91
N ILE A 133 -0.65 -3.66 20.05
CA ILE A 133 -0.06 -2.38 19.65
C ILE A 133 -0.56 -1.34 20.65
N GLN A 134 0.35 -0.67 21.38
CA GLN A 134 0.03 0.33 22.39
C GLN A 134 -1.06 -0.13 23.37
N SER A 135 -0.77 -1.20 24.14
CA SER A 135 -1.74 -1.88 24.99
C SER A 135 -2.42 -1.00 26.04
N ASN A 136 -1.77 0.09 26.45
CA ASN A 136 -2.24 1.01 27.49
C ASN A 136 -3.00 2.22 26.93
N GLU A 137 -3.12 2.33 25.61
CA GLU A 137 -3.81 3.44 24.94
C GLU A 137 -5.17 3.00 24.40
N VAL A 138 -6.13 3.92 24.42
CA VAL A 138 -7.42 3.78 23.74
C VAL A 138 -7.53 4.92 22.74
N TYR A 139 -7.48 4.58 21.46
CA TYR A 139 -7.59 5.54 20.36
C TYR A 139 -9.05 5.94 20.12
N ASP A 140 -9.27 7.19 19.72
CA ASP A 140 -10.60 7.61 19.23
C ASP A 140 -10.92 6.95 17.88
N LEU A 141 -9.89 6.81 17.03
CA LEU A 141 -9.97 6.15 15.73
C LEU A 141 -8.70 5.35 15.45
N ALA A 142 -8.86 4.12 14.96
CA ALA A 142 -7.75 3.33 14.41
C ALA A 142 -8.02 3.00 12.94
N ILE A 143 -7.03 3.25 12.10
CA ILE A 143 -7.07 3.04 10.65
C ILE A 143 -6.13 1.89 10.29
N SER A 144 -6.67 0.85 9.67
CA SER A 144 -5.89 -0.19 9.01
C SER A 144 -5.75 0.17 7.53
N PHE A 145 -4.59 0.70 7.16
CA PHE A 145 -4.39 1.33 5.85
C PHE A 145 -4.18 0.34 4.69
N LEU A 146 -3.59 -0.83 4.98
CA LEU A 146 -3.36 -1.87 3.98
C LEU A 146 -3.91 -3.23 4.43
N THR A 147 -4.45 -4.00 3.49
CA THR A 147 -4.88 -5.38 3.71
C THR A 147 -3.69 -6.32 3.97
N PRO A 148 -3.87 -7.39 4.78
CA PRO A 148 -5.02 -7.80 5.57
C PRO A 148 -5.16 -7.05 6.89
N HIS A 149 -6.39 -6.81 7.33
CA HIS A 149 -6.72 -5.89 8.42
C HIS A 149 -6.79 -6.52 9.82
N TYR A 150 -6.28 -7.74 10.03
CA TYR A 150 -6.38 -8.49 11.29
C TYR A 150 -5.75 -7.80 12.50
N PHE A 151 -4.68 -7.01 12.32
CA PHE A 151 -3.95 -6.45 13.46
C PHE A 151 -4.70 -5.30 14.11
N VAL A 152 -5.26 -4.37 13.34
CA VAL A 152 -6.09 -3.30 13.90
C VAL A 152 -7.35 -3.86 14.53
N ASP A 153 -7.97 -4.87 13.89
CA ASP A 153 -9.13 -5.54 14.46
C ASP A 153 -8.84 -6.08 15.87
N ARG A 154 -7.77 -6.85 16.04
CA ARG A 154 -7.55 -7.69 17.23
C ARG A 154 -6.47 -7.19 18.18
N LYS A 155 -5.59 -6.30 17.76
CA LYS A 155 -4.41 -5.88 18.53
C LYS A 155 -4.42 -4.41 18.92
N VAL A 156 -5.44 -3.64 18.52
CA VAL A 156 -5.59 -2.22 18.82
C VAL A 156 -6.87 -1.97 19.60
N HIS A 157 -6.80 -1.18 20.66
CA HIS A 157 -7.96 -0.66 21.37
C HIS A 157 -8.33 0.70 20.77
N ALA A 158 -9.52 0.79 20.17
CA ALA A 158 -10.05 2.02 19.61
C ALA A 158 -11.57 2.07 19.72
N LYS A 159 -12.14 3.30 19.84
CA LYS A 159 -13.58 3.54 19.86
C LYS A 159 -14.22 3.26 18.50
N ARG A 160 -13.51 3.58 17.42
CA ARG A 160 -13.91 3.34 16.03
C ARG A 160 -12.74 2.78 15.23
N LYS A 161 -13.04 1.94 14.24
CA LYS A 161 -12.06 1.32 13.38
C LYS A 161 -12.44 1.45 11.91
N ILE A 162 -11.49 1.87 11.09
CA ILE A 162 -11.61 1.94 9.63
C ILE A 162 -10.63 0.96 8.99
N ALA A 163 -11.09 0.17 8.03
CA ALA A 163 -10.24 -0.58 7.13
C ALA A 163 -10.26 0.08 5.74
N TRP A 164 -9.09 0.18 5.08
CA TRP A 164 -8.95 0.92 3.83
C TRP A 164 -8.66 0.00 2.66
N ILE A 165 -9.45 0.11 1.59
CA ILE A 165 -9.30 -0.70 0.37
C ILE A 165 -8.40 0.04 -0.61
N HIS A 166 -7.25 -0.57 -0.93
CA HIS A 166 -6.35 -0.14 -2.02
C HIS A 166 -6.24 -1.18 -3.14
N THR A 167 -6.98 -2.28 -3.01
CA THR A 167 -6.90 -3.43 -3.92
C THR A 167 -8.16 -3.51 -4.78
N ASP A 168 -7.98 -3.80 -6.06
CA ASP A 168 -9.08 -4.07 -6.97
C ASP A 168 -9.55 -5.53 -6.81
N TYR A 169 -10.67 -5.72 -6.16
CA TYR A 169 -11.24 -7.03 -5.85
C TYR A 169 -11.76 -7.78 -7.08
N SER A 170 -11.91 -7.13 -8.23
CA SER A 170 -12.22 -7.82 -9.49
C SER A 170 -11.05 -8.63 -10.04
N ARG A 171 -9.82 -8.37 -9.53
CA ARG A 171 -8.58 -8.95 -10.07
C ARG A 171 -7.88 -9.93 -9.13
N ILE A 172 -8.42 -10.13 -7.94
CA ILE A 172 -7.83 -11.02 -6.94
C ILE A 172 -8.81 -12.12 -6.53
N GLN A 173 -8.25 -13.26 -6.20
CA GLN A 173 -9.00 -14.38 -5.65
C GLN A 173 -8.78 -14.43 -4.13
N VAL A 174 -9.87 -14.40 -3.36
CA VAL A 174 -9.84 -14.32 -1.90
C VAL A 174 -10.68 -15.43 -1.26
N ASN A 175 -10.44 -15.70 0.02
CA ASN A 175 -11.37 -16.50 0.79
C ASN A 175 -12.49 -15.61 1.32
N ILE A 176 -13.62 -15.56 0.60
CA ILE A 176 -14.77 -14.70 0.91
C ILE A 176 -15.24 -14.87 2.36
N ALA A 177 -15.41 -16.09 2.85
CA ALA A 177 -15.88 -16.34 4.21
C ALA A 177 -14.90 -15.81 5.27
N SER A 178 -13.59 -16.01 5.05
CA SER A 178 -12.55 -15.55 5.95
C SER A 178 -12.45 -14.03 5.98
N GLU A 179 -12.44 -13.39 4.81
CA GLU A 179 -12.40 -11.92 4.73
C GLU A 179 -13.69 -11.28 5.21
N THR A 180 -14.87 -11.85 4.95
CA THR A 180 -16.13 -11.37 5.51
C THR A 180 -16.06 -11.29 7.04
N ALA A 181 -15.50 -12.32 7.69
CA ALA A 181 -15.33 -12.34 9.13
C ALA A 181 -14.37 -11.27 9.65
N MET A 182 -13.38 -10.87 8.85
CA MET A 182 -12.45 -9.78 9.16
C MET A 182 -13.11 -8.40 8.96
N TRP A 183 -13.70 -8.15 7.77
CA TRP A 183 -14.32 -6.87 7.42
C TRP A 183 -15.48 -6.51 8.34
N LYS A 184 -16.22 -7.52 8.83
CA LYS A 184 -17.39 -7.34 9.71
C LYS A 184 -17.06 -6.53 10.97
N ASN A 185 -15.84 -6.61 11.48
CA ASN A 185 -15.41 -6.01 12.75
C ASN A 185 -15.05 -4.52 12.63
N TYR A 186 -15.04 -3.97 11.43
CA TYR A 186 -14.79 -2.56 11.18
C TYR A 186 -16.09 -1.76 11.19
N ASP A 187 -16.04 -0.54 11.73
CA ASP A 187 -17.17 0.39 11.72
C ASP A 187 -17.39 0.94 10.31
N TYR A 188 -16.31 1.29 9.63
CA TYR A 188 -16.31 1.80 8.25
C TYR A 188 -15.25 1.11 7.41
N ILE A 189 -15.50 1.11 6.11
CA ILE A 189 -14.58 0.60 5.08
C ILE A 189 -14.35 1.75 4.10
N ALA A 190 -13.15 2.31 4.12
CA ALA A 190 -12.77 3.39 3.21
C ALA A 190 -12.40 2.82 1.83
N SER A 191 -13.01 3.36 0.78
CA SER A 191 -12.69 3.05 -0.62
C SER A 191 -12.10 4.27 -1.31
N ILE A 192 -11.17 4.05 -2.24
CA ILE A 192 -10.42 5.13 -2.89
C ILE A 192 -11.06 5.65 -4.19
N SER A 193 -12.09 4.97 -4.71
CA SER A 193 -12.84 5.39 -5.90
C SER A 193 -14.13 4.61 -6.03
N ASP A 194 -15.06 5.12 -6.85
CA ASP A 194 -16.31 4.42 -7.15
C ASP A 194 -16.04 3.05 -7.78
N ALA A 195 -15.10 2.94 -8.73
CA ALA A 195 -14.74 1.68 -9.36
C ALA A 195 -14.22 0.63 -8.36
N VAL A 196 -13.39 1.05 -7.38
CA VAL A 196 -12.93 0.16 -6.31
C VAL A 196 -14.09 -0.24 -5.40
N THR A 197 -15.01 0.69 -5.11
CA THR A 197 -16.23 0.42 -4.35
C THR A 197 -17.10 -0.65 -5.04
N GLU A 198 -17.41 -0.46 -6.31
CA GLU A 198 -18.21 -1.39 -7.11
C GLU A 198 -17.58 -2.78 -7.15
N ASN A 199 -16.27 -2.86 -7.42
CA ASN A 199 -15.54 -4.12 -7.46
C ASN A 199 -15.51 -4.82 -6.10
N PHE A 200 -15.34 -4.08 -5.00
CA PHE A 200 -15.41 -4.65 -3.66
C PHE A 200 -16.82 -5.15 -3.33
N LEU A 201 -17.86 -4.36 -3.62
CA LEU A 201 -19.24 -4.72 -3.34
C LEU A 201 -19.76 -5.85 -4.25
N SER A 202 -19.16 -6.10 -5.41
CA SER A 202 -19.47 -7.28 -6.22
C SER A 202 -19.10 -8.58 -5.51
N VAL A 203 -18.09 -8.56 -4.63
CA VAL A 203 -17.63 -9.69 -3.82
C VAL A 203 -18.28 -9.69 -2.43
N PHE A 204 -18.44 -8.52 -1.82
CA PHE A 204 -18.92 -8.31 -0.45
C PHE A 204 -20.12 -7.35 -0.37
N PRO A 205 -21.27 -7.68 -1.01
CA PRO A 205 -22.42 -6.78 -1.10
C PRO A 205 -23.01 -6.41 0.27
N MET A 206 -22.79 -7.25 1.30
CA MET A 206 -23.29 -7.04 2.66
C MET A 206 -22.64 -5.84 3.38
N PHE A 207 -21.55 -5.27 2.87
CA PHE A 207 -20.86 -4.14 3.50
C PHE A 207 -21.21 -2.77 2.91
N LYS A 208 -22.20 -2.68 2.02
CA LYS A 208 -22.59 -1.43 1.36
C LYS A 208 -22.76 -0.26 2.34
N GLU A 209 -23.44 -0.48 3.44
CA GLU A 209 -23.72 0.55 4.45
C GLU A 209 -22.49 0.97 5.29
N LYS A 210 -21.37 0.24 5.18
CA LYS A 210 -20.11 0.59 5.85
C LYS A 210 -19.13 1.34 4.96
N ILE A 211 -19.40 1.41 3.64
CA ILE A 211 -18.49 2.04 2.68
C ILE A 211 -18.53 3.55 2.86
N ILE A 212 -17.35 4.15 2.90
CA ILE A 212 -17.12 5.58 2.77
C ILE A 212 -16.12 5.82 1.64
N LEU A 213 -16.41 6.76 0.77
CA LEU A 213 -15.47 7.15 -0.29
C LEU A 213 -14.49 8.17 0.27
N ILE A 214 -13.20 7.82 0.26
CA ILE A 214 -12.10 8.72 0.60
C ILE A 214 -11.02 8.53 -0.47
N GLU A 215 -11.00 9.45 -1.43
CA GLU A 215 -10.02 9.42 -2.51
C GLU A 215 -8.59 9.58 -1.99
N ASN A 216 -7.63 9.08 -2.76
CA ASN A 216 -6.21 9.22 -2.41
C ASN A 216 -5.81 10.69 -2.38
N ILE A 217 -5.25 11.14 -1.27
CA ILE A 217 -4.72 12.48 -1.11
C ILE A 217 -3.32 12.51 -1.72
N LEU A 218 -3.14 13.34 -2.75
CA LEU A 218 -1.83 13.60 -3.34
C LEU A 218 -1.20 14.79 -2.62
N PRO A 219 0.01 14.64 -2.07
CA PRO A 219 0.71 15.72 -1.41
C PRO A 219 1.31 16.67 -2.46
N GLU A 220 0.52 17.65 -2.92
CA GLU A 220 0.86 18.56 -4.03
C GLU A 220 2.22 19.24 -3.83
N GLU A 221 2.45 19.82 -2.65
CA GLU A 221 3.71 20.51 -2.33
C GLU A 221 4.92 19.56 -2.36
N PHE A 222 4.73 18.31 -1.94
CA PHE A 222 5.75 17.28 -2.02
C PHE A 222 6.08 16.94 -3.49
N VAL A 223 5.05 16.75 -4.33
CA VAL A 223 5.24 16.47 -5.76
C VAL A 223 5.94 17.64 -6.45
N LYS A 224 5.54 18.88 -6.18
CA LYS A 224 6.19 20.08 -6.72
C LYS A 224 7.66 20.19 -6.27
N LYS A 225 7.94 19.92 -5.01
CA LYS A 225 9.31 19.90 -4.49
C LYS A 225 10.16 18.87 -5.22
N GLN A 226 9.67 17.64 -5.34
CA GLN A 226 10.37 16.57 -6.07
C GLN A 226 10.58 16.93 -7.55
N ALA A 227 9.60 17.52 -8.21
CA ALA A 227 9.73 17.92 -9.62
C ALA A 227 10.84 18.96 -9.87
N ASN A 228 11.25 19.71 -8.85
CA ASN A 228 12.28 20.73 -8.94
C ASN A 228 13.66 20.29 -8.39
N GLU A 229 13.81 19.03 -7.94
CA GLU A 229 15.08 18.57 -7.33
C GLU A 229 16.21 18.42 -8.35
N PHE A 230 15.91 18.06 -9.60
CA PHE A 230 16.91 17.91 -10.65
C PHE A 230 16.31 17.99 -12.06
N LEU A 231 17.18 18.20 -13.05
CA LEU A 231 16.80 18.21 -14.47
C LEU A 231 16.98 16.81 -15.07
N VAL A 232 15.98 16.35 -15.82
CA VAL A 232 15.93 15.02 -16.46
C VAL A 232 16.56 14.98 -17.85
N ASP A 233 17.07 16.10 -18.37
CA ASP A 233 17.57 16.27 -19.75
C ASP A 233 18.66 15.29 -20.15
N LYS A 234 19.48 14.87 -19.20
CA LYS A 234 20.54 13.89 -19.45
C LYS A 234 20.03 12.47 -19.64
N GLU A 235 18.93 12.11 -18.96
CA GLU A 235 18.35 10.77 -19.01
C GLU A 235 17.28 10.65 -20.10
N MET A 236 16.53 11.72 -20.32
CA MET A 236 15.45 11.78 -21.32
C MET A 236 15.83 12.74 -22.45
N ASN A 237 16.93 12.48 -23.14
CA ASN A 237 17.55 13.36 -24.12
C ASN A 237 17.08 13.16 -25.57
N ALA A 238 16.16 12.22 -25.83
CA ALA A 238 15.67 11.98 -27.18
C ALA A 238 14.99 13.22 -27.79
N LYS A 239 15.13 13.36 -29.10
CA LYS A 239 14.35 14.32 -29.90
C LYS A 239 12.93 13.79 -30.11
N GLY A 240 12.00 14.64 -30.51
CA GLY A 240 10.63 14.27 -30.74
C GLY A 240 9.79 14.18 -29.45
N ILE A 241 8.69 13.42 -29.52
CA ILE A 241 7.74 13.29 -28.41
C ILE A 241 8.29 12.28 -27.40
N LYS A 242 8.37 12.68 -26.16
CA LYS A 242 8.77 11.83 -25.03
C LYS A 242 7.54 11.33 -24.29
N ILE A 243 7.38 10.00 -24.21
CA ILE A 243 6.32 9.36 -23.42
C ILE A 243 6.97 8.78 -22.18
N LEU A 244 6.37 8.99 -21.01
CA LEU A 244 6.83 8.44 -19.75
C LEU A 244 5.77 7.52 -19.14
N SER A 245 6.19 6.34 -18.70
CA SER A 245 5.39 5.44 -17.87
C SER A 245 6.13 5.08 -16.61
N ILE A 246 5.45 5.21 -15.47
CA ILE A 246 6.01 4.95 -14.14
C ILE A 246 5.20 3.86 -13.47
N GLY A 247 5.86 2.81 -12.96
CA GLY A 247 5.17 1.76 -12.22
C GLY A 247 5.97 0.49 -12.01
N ARG A 248 5.40 -0.43 -11.23
CA ARG A 248 5.99 -1.74 -11.00
C ARG A 248 5.94 -2.58 -12.29
N PHE A 249 7.04 -3.23 -12.65
CA PHE A 249 7.08 -4.14 -13.80
C PHE A 249 6.41 -5.47 -13.43
N CYS A 250 5.12 -5.51 -13.67
CA CYS A 250 4.27 -6.67 -13.40
C CYS A 250 3.09 -6.71 -14.40
N LYS A 251 2.50 -7.87 -14.58
CA LYS A 251 1.39 -8.13 -15.51
C LYS A 251 0.24 -7.09 -15.40
N ALA A 252 -0.10 -6.67 -14.18
CA ALA A 252 -1.17 -5.69 -13.95
C ALA A 252 -0.88 -4.31 -14.55
N LYS A 253 0.40 -3.95 -14.78
CA LYS A 253 0.81 -2.65 -15.35
C LYS A 253 1.06 -2.71 -16.86
N ASN A 254 1.07 -3.90 -17.46
CA ASN A 254 1.05 -4.13 -18.91
C ASN A 254 2.21 -3.48 -19.68
N PHE A 255 3.38 -3.35 -19.05
CA PHE A 255 4.56 -2.75 -19.70
C PHE A 255 5.17 -3.63 -20.79
N ASP A 256 4.90 -4.91 -20.79
CA ASP A 256 5.31 -5.86 -21.81
C ASP A 256 4.69 -5.58 -23.19
N ASN A 257 3.56 -4.86 -23.27
CA ASN A 257 2.95 -4.42 -24.52
C ASN A 257 3.45 -3.05 -25.02
N VAL A 258 4.20 -2.30 -24.22
CA VAL A 258 4.72 -0.98 -24.62
C VAL A 258 5.57 -1.04 -25.88
N PRO A 259 6.48 -2.01 -26.07
CA PRO A 259 7.32 -2.06 -27.28
C PRO A 259 6.51 -2.18 -28.57
N GLU A 260 5.51 -3.04 -28.62
CA GLU A 260 4.62 -3.21 -29.78
C GLU A 260 3.79 -1.95 -30.04
N ILE A 261 3.25 -1.34 -28.98
CA ILE A 261 2.50 -0.08 -29.10
C ILE A 261 3.40 1.04 -29.65
N CYS A 262 4.63 1.16 -29.12
CA CYS A 262 5.60 2.13 -29.59
C CYS A 262 5.91 1.95 -31.08
N GLN A 263 6.16 0.70 -31.50
CA GLN A 263 6.40 0.35 -32.90
C GLN A 263 5.25 0.83 -33.79
N ARG A 264 4.00 0.48 -33.46
CA ARG A 264 2.80 0.86 -34.23
C ARG A 264 2.60 2.38 -34.33
N ILE A 265 2.94 3.12 -33.30
CA ILE A 265 2.88 4.59 -33.29
C ILE A 265 3.93 5.16 -34.24
N ARG A 266 5.16 4.64 -34.22
CA ARG A 266 6.26 5.09 -35.08
C ARG A 266 5.98 4.76 -36.56
N GLU A 267 5.43 3.57 -36.85
CA GLU A 267 5.02 3.17 -38.20
C GLU A 267 3.97 4.12 -38.81
N ARG A 268 3.22 4.85 -37.96
CA ARG A 268 2.28 5.91 -38.39
C ARG A 268 2.94 7.29 -38.55
N GLY A 269 4.27 7.36 -38.50
CA GLY A 269 5.06 8.57 -38.76
C GLY A 269 5.27 9.47 -37.53
N MET A 270 4.89 9.04 -36.32
CA MET A 270 5.16 9.85 -35.13
C MET A 270 6.53 9.51 -34.54
N ASP A 271 7.39 10.55 -34.41
CA ASP A 271 8.71 10.39 -33.77
C ASP A 271 8.56 10.43 -32.24
N ILE A 272 8.44 9.24 -31.63
CA ILE A 272 8.32 9.07 -30.19
C ILE A 272 9.47 8.29 -29.60
N THR A 273 9.83 8.58 -28.36
CA THR A 273 10.65 7.75 -27.49
C THR A 273 9.92 7.52 -26.18
N TRP A 274 9.80 6.24 -25.76
CA TRP A 274 9.07 5.85 -24.58
C TRP A 274 10.03 5.46 -23.45
N TYR A 275 9.93 6.16 -22.34
CA TYR A 275 10.74 5.94 -21.14
C TYR A 275 9.94 5.18 -20.10
N LEU A 276 10.54 4.14 -19.50
CA LEU A 276 9.94 3.30 -18.47
C LEU A 276 10.71 3.47 -17.18
N ILE A 277 10.07 4.01 -16.15
CA ILE A 277 10.61 4.06 -14.78
C ILE A 277 9.92 3.00 -13.94
N GLY A 278 10.73 2.14 -13.30
CA GLY A 278 10.21 1.09 -12.45
C GLY A 278 11.15 -0.09 -12.32
N PHE A 279 10.64 -1.11 -11.64
CA PHE A 279 11.32 -2.39 -11.44
C PHE A 279 10.28 -3.47 -11.17
N GLY A 280 10.65 -4.74 -11.30
CA GLY A 280 9.75 -5.84 -10.97
C GLY A 280 10.08 -7.14 -11.70
N ARG A 281 9.28 -8.17 -11.42
CA ARG A 281 9.50 -9.54 -11.93
C ARG A 281 9.45 -9.65 -13.46
N ASP A 282 8.76 -8.73 -14.13
CA ASP A 282 8.56 -8.79 -15.58
C ASP A 282 9.62 -7.99 -16.36
N GLU A 283 10.67 -7.48 -15.70
CA GLU A 283 11.72 -6.68 -16.35
C GLU A 283 12.40 -7.42 -17.51
N GLU A 284 12.77 -8.69 -17.31
CA GLU A 284 13.39 -9.50 -18.37
C GLU A 284 12.42 -9.81 -19.51
N LEU A 285 11.11 -9.96 -19.21
CA LEU A 285 10.08 -10.07 -20.24
C LEU A 285 10.00 -8.80 -21.09
N ILE A 286 9.99 -7.62 -20.43
CA ILE A 286 9.94 -6.32 -21.12
C ILE A 286 11.17 -6.13 -22.02
N LYS A 287 12.38 -6.41 -21.51
CA LYS A 287 13.63 -6.35 -22.29
C LYS A 287 13.58 -7.24 -23.53
N ARG A 288 13.09 -8.46 -23.39
CA ARG A 288 12.89 -9.38 -24.51
C ARG A 288 11.90 -8.83 -25.52
N LYS A 289 10.76 -8.28 -25.08
CA LYS A 289 9.76 -7.67 -25.95
C LYS A 289 10.27 -6.44 -26.69
N ILE A 290 11.13 -5.64 -26.07
CA ILE A 290 11.83 -4.52 -26.73
C ILE A 290 12.70 -5.03 -27.88
N ALA A 291 13.44 -6.13 -27.65
CA ALA A 291 14.29 -6.73 -28.68
C ALA A 291 13.47 -7.36 -29.82
N GLU A 292 12.41 -8.11 -29.50
CA GLU A 292 11.50 -8.71 -30.47
C GLU A 292 10.85 -7.68 -31.41
N ALA A 293 10.49 -6.51 -30.87
CA ALA A 293 9.91 -5.40 -31.63
C ALA A 293 10.94 -4.50 -32.32
N ASN A 294 12.25 -4.74 -32.16
CA ASN A 294 13.35 -3.87 -32.65
C ASN A 294 13.23 -2.41 -32.14
N MET A 295 12.81 -2.23 -30.89
CA MET A 295 12.54 -0.90 -30.29
C MET A 295 13.60 -0.45 -29.28
N GLN A 296 14.81 -1.02 -29.28
CA GLN A 296 15.89 -0.71 -28.31
C GLN A 296 16.26 0.79 -28.28
N GLU A 297 16.19 1.46 -29.44
CA GLU A 297 16.48 2.89 -29.54
C GLU A 297 15.33 3.77 -29.07
N TYR A 298 14.10 3.25 -29.01
CA TYR A 298 12.89 4.03 -28.79
C TYR A 298 12.12 3.67 -27.50
N VAL A 299 12.42 2.53 -26.87
CA VAL A 299 11.87 2.16 -25.55
C VAL A 299 13.05 2.01 -24.59
N LYS A 300 13.14 2.93 -23.63
CA LYS A 300 14.27 3.05 -22.70
C LYS A 300 13.83 2.71 -21.27
N ILE A 301 14.43 1.71 -20.64
CA ILE A 301 14.22 1.39 -19.23
C ILE A 301 15.21 2.22 -18.41
N LEU A 302 14.68 3.11 -17.56
CA LEU A 302 15.47 3.99 -16.67
C LEU A 302 15.70 3.37 -15.28
N GLY A 303 15.09 2.20 -15.00
CA GLY A 303 15.20 1.52 -13.73
C GLY A 303 14.37 2.15 -12.61
N LYS A 304 14.66 1.75 -11.37
CA LYS A 304 14.01 2.29 -10.17
C LYS A 304 14.52 3.71 -9.90
N LYS A 305 13.61 4.63 -9.63
CA LYS A 305 13.90 6.01 -9.20
C LYS A 305 13.16 6.29 -7.90
N ASP A 306 13.82 6.95 -6.97
CA ASP A 306 13.21 7.38 -5.70
C ASP A 306 12.28 8.59 -5.93
N ASN A 307 12.66 9.42 -6.88
CA ASN A 307 11.90 10.58 -7.34
C ASN A 307 11.66 10.46 -8.85
N PRO A 308 10.61 9.72 -9.26
CA PRO A 308 10.32 9.48 -10.67
C PRO A 308 9.61 10.64 -11.36
#